data_0e9a14e63c943c5a022aaa372256e859
#
_entry.id   0e9a14e63c943c5a022aaa372256e859
#
_cell.length_a   1.000
_cell.length_b   1.000
_cell.length_c   1.000
_cell.angle_alpha   90.00
_cell.angle_beta   90.00
_cell.angle_gamma   90.00
#
_symmetry.space_group_name_H-M   'P 1'
#
loop_
_entity.id
_entity.type
_entity.pdbx_description
1 polymer ?
#
loop_
_entity_poly.entity_id
_entity_poly.type
_entity_poly.pdbx_seq_one_letter_code
_entity_poly.pdbx_strand_id
1 'polypeptide(L)'
;QKDLISRARSRDRVVITATQMMESMINSPMPTRAEVFDVANAVLDGTDAVMLSAETAVGQYPVEVVKAMADSALGAERHPVARSWKYKTNQRFGSTQETIAVSAIFAANHNPNVRGIACLTESGNTPLLLSRMSSGLPIFALSHNYETLQRLALCRGVIPLYFDATMLAPERIEERAV
;
A
#
# COMPACT_ATOMS: atom_id res chain seq x y z
N GLN A 1 14.78 3.41 11.34
CA GLN A 1 13.49 3.35 10.63
C GLN A 1 13.60 2.45 9.40
N LYS A 2 14.41 2.79 8.40
CA LYS A 2 14.54 2.09 7.11
C LYS A 2 14.78 0.58 7.25
N ASP A 3 15.71 0.16 8.12
CA ASP A 3 16.00 -1.27 8.36
C ASP A 3 14.78 -2.00 8.95
N LEU A 4 14.08 -1.39 9.90
CA LEU A 4 12.87 -1.96 10.49
C LEU A 4 11.76 -2.13 9.47
N ILE A 5 11.51 -1.12 8.63
CA ILE A 5 10.54 -1.21 7.52
C ILE A 5 10.91 -2.36 6.59
N SER A 6 12.17 -2.42 6.15
CA SER A 6 12.66 -3.47 5.25
C SER A 6 12.49 -4.87 5.85
N ARG A 7 12.86 -5.06 7.12
CA ARG A 7 12.75 -6.35 7.83
C ARG A 7 11.30 -6.78 8.08
N ALA A 8 10.40 -5.84 8.37
CA ALA A 8 8.99 -6.15 8.55
C ALA A 8 8.35 -6.53 7.21
N ARG A 9 8.63 -5.77 6.14
CA ARG A 9 8.16 -6.07 4.78
C ARG A 9 8.64 -7.42 4.26
N SER A 10 9.91 -7.79 4.52
CA SER A 10 10.45 -9.09 4.12
C SER A 10 9.82 -10.29 4.86
N ARG A 11 9.00 -10.01 5.89
CA ARG A 11 8.20 -11.00 6.62
C ARG A 11 6.70 -10.84 6.38
N ASP A 12 6.32 -10.16 5.32
CA ASP A 12 4.93 -9.87 4.92
C ASP A 12 4.11 -9.19 6.02
N ARG A 13 4.77 -8.33 6.84
CA ARG A 13 4.10 -7.56 7.88
C ARG A 13 3.74 -6.17 7.39
N VAL A 14 2.55 -5.72 7.77
CA VAL A 14 2.12 -4.33 7.59
C VAL A 14 2.96 -3.42 8.48
N VAL A 15 3.38 -2.28 7.95
CA VAL A 15 4.21 -1.31 8.64
C VAL A 15 3.50 0.03 8.69
N ILE A 16 3.31 0.54 9.89
CA ILE A 16 2.79 1.89 10.12
C ILE A 16 3.94 2.73 10.71
N THR A 17 4.33 3.80 10.01
CA THR A 17 5.27 4.76 10.55
C THR A 17 4.51 5.82 11.33
N ALA A 18 4.82 5.93 12.61
CA ALA A 18 4.09 6.73 13.58
C ALA A 18 5.01 7.66 14.33
N THR A 19 4.40 8.64 15.01
CA THR A 19 4.97 9.64 15.91
C THR A 19 5.79 10.75 15.26
N GLN A 20 5.50 11.98 15.67
CA GLN A 20 6.23 13.20 15.27
C GLN A 20 6.35 13.42 13.74
N MET A 21 5.34 12.99 12.99
CA MET A 21 5.40 13.07 11.53
C MET A 21 5.20 14.51 11.04
N MET A 22 4.33 15.29 11.70
CA MET A 22 3.99 16.68 11.40
C MET A 22 3.79 17.48 12.69
N GLU A 23 4.65 17.28 13.70
CA GLU A 23 4.47 17.78 15.07
C GLU A 23 4.34 19.31 15.13
N SER A 24 5.08 20.05 14.28
CA SER A 24 4.99 21.51 14.23
C SER A 24 3.58 21.98 13.88
N MET A 25 2.80 21.17 13.16
CA MET A 25 1.44 21.52 12.75
C MET A 25 0.42 21.42 13.88
N ILE A 26 0.79 21.01 15.08
CA ILE A 26 -0.06 21.19 16.28
C ILE A 26 -0.39 22.67 16.45
N ASN A 27 0.57 23.56 16.23
CA ASN A 27 0.46 25.02 16.42
C ASN A 27 0.72 25.87 15.17
N SER A 28 1.03 25.23 14.02
CA SER A 28 1.34 25.90 12.77
C SER A 28 0.46 25.35 11.64
N PRO A 29 -0.07 26.19 10.74
CA PRO A 29 -0.83 25.74 9.58
C PRO A 29 0.02 25.07 8.51
N MET A 30 1.34 25.12 8.62
CA MET A 30 2.27 24.57 7.62
C MET A 30 3.35 23.73 8.29
N PRO A 31 3.72 22.58 7.69
CA PRO A 31 4.80 21.74 8.18
C PRO A 31 6.17 22.36 7.93
N THR A 32 7.15 21.92 8.69
CA THR A 32 8.56 22.17 8.39
C THR A 32 9.04 21.33 7.20
N ARG A 33 10.14 21.74 6.57
CA ARG A 33 10.78 20.94 5.50
C ARG A 33 11.24 19.57 5.99
N ALA A 34 11.73 19.48 7.23
CA ALA A 34 12.16 18.21 7.82
C ALA A 34 11.01 17.22 7.90
N GLU A 35 9.85 17.64 8.39
CA GLU A 35 8.67 16.80 8.51
C GLU A 35 8.16 16.31 7.15
N VAL A 36 8.14 17.18 6.14
CA VAL A 36 7.79 16.77 4.76
C VAL A 36 8.76 15.69 4.25
N PHE A 37 10.07 15.85 4.50
CA PHE A 37 11.06 14.84 4.12
C PHE A 37 10.92 13.56 4.93
N ASP A 38 10.54 13.61 6.20
CA ASP A 38 10.34 12.42 7.03
C ASP A 38 9.18 11.58 6.52
N VAL A 39 8.04 12.20 6.18
CA VAL A 39 6.92 11.53 5.53
C VAL A 39 7.33 10.95 4.17
N ALA A 40 7.99 11.75 3.33
CA ALA A 40 8.43 11.29 2.01
C ALA A 40 9.39 10.10 2.12
N ASN A 41 10.36 10.15 3.04
CA ASN A 41 11.30 9.05 3.28
C ASN A 41 10.59 7.79 3.78
N ALA A 42 9.61 7.90 4.70
CA ALA A 42 8.83 6.75 5.15
C ALA A 42 8.11 6.06 3.96
N VAL A 43 7.52 6.85 3.06
CA VAL A 43 6.86 6.35 1.85
C VAL A 43 7.86 5.71 0.89
N LEU A 44 9.02 6.33 0.65
CA LEU A 44 10.09 5.79 -0.22
C LEU A 44 10.72 4.51 0.36
N ASP A 45 10.83 4.41 1.67
CA ASP A 45 11.30 3.20 2.36
C ASP A 45 10.28 2.07 2.32
N GLY A 46 9.03 2.36 1.97
CA GLY A 46 7.97 1.39 1.70
C GLY A 46 7.05 1.12 2.87
N THR A 47 6.86 2.07 3.79
CA THR A 47 5.80 1.96 4.81
C THR A 47 4.43 1.76 4.16
N ASP A 48 3.54 1.05 4.82
CA ASP A 48 2.16 0.85 4.35
C ASP A 48 1.27 2.04 4.69
N ALA A 49 1.46 2.61 5.87
CA ALA A 49 0.73 3.77 6.33
C ALA A 49 1.63 4.71 7.13
N VAL A 50 1.24 5.97 7.20
CA VAL A 50 1.77 6.98 8.11
C VAL A 50 0.68 7.40 9.07
N MET A 51 1.03 7.71 10.32
CA MET A 51 0.06 8.01 11.36
C MET A 51 0.29 9.41 11.95
N LEU A 52 -0.78 10.17 12.07
CA LEU A 52 -0.86 11.37 12.88
C LEU A 52 -1.40 11.03 14.28
N SER A 53 -1.03 11.78 15.28
CA SER A 53 -1.43 11.61 16.67
C SER A 53 -1.96 12.92 17.26
N ALA A 54 -1.13 13.64 18.01
CA ALA A 54 -1.49 14.92 18.61
C ALA A 54 -1.88 15.98 17.57
N GLU A 55 -1.28 15.92 16.39
CA GLU A 55 -1.49 16.84 15.28
C GLU A 55 -2.99 16.91 14.87
N THR A 56 -3.70 15.78 14.96
CA THR A 56 -5.14 15.70 14.67
C THR A 56 -6.01 15.64 15.93
N ALA A 57 -5.48 15.14 17.05
CA ALA A 57 -6.26 14.94 18.27
C ALA A 57 -6.44 16.24 19.09
N VAL A 58 -5.40 17.07 19.15
CA VAL A 58 -5.38 18.32 19.95
C VAL A 58 -4.83 19.51 19.18
N GLY A 59 -4.34 19.31 17.95
CA GLY A 59 -3.77 20.37 17.10
C GLY A 59 -4.84 21.38 16.67
N GLN A 60 -4.38 22.58 16.34
CA GLN A 60 -5.25 23.67 15.88
C GLN A 60 -5.62 23.56 14.40
N TYR A 61 -4.91 22.73 13.62
CA TYR A 61 -5.01 22.62 12.16
C TYR A 61 -5.22 21.17 11.70
N PRO A 62 -6.22 20.43 12.19
CA PRO A 62 -6.36 18.99 11.92
C PRO A 62 -6.62 18.67 10.44
N VAL A 63 -7.33 19.52 9.72
CA VAL A 63 -7.62 19.34 8.30
C VAL A 63 -6.39 19.59 7.45
N GLU A 64 -5.66 20.68 7.75
CA GLU A 64 -4.45 21.10 7.05
C GLU A 64 -3.34 20.05 7.20
N VAL A 65 -3.17 19.47 8.40
CA VAL A 65 -2.14 18.47 8.62
C VAL A 65 -2.42 17.16 7.87
N VAL A 66 -3.67 16.72 7.82
CA VAL A 66 -4.03 15.53 7.01
C VAL A 66 -3.76 15.80 5.52
N LYS A 67 -4.11 16.99 5.03
CA LYS A 67 -3.84 17.40 3.66
C LYS A 67 -2.34 17.47 3.36
N ALA A 68 -1.55 18.11 4.21
CA ALA A 68 -0.10 18.23 4.06
C ALA A 68 0.59 16.86 4.04
N MET A 69 0.16 15.94 4.91
CA MET A 69 0.64 14.56 4.92
C MET A 69 0.27 13.81 3.64
N ALA A 70 -0.98 13.92 3.18
CA ALA A 70 -1.44 13.31 1.95
C ALA A 70 -0.66 13.82 0.73
N ASP A 71 -0.47 15.14 0.62
CA ASP A 71 0.28 15.77 -0.48
C ASP A 71 1.75 15.32 -0.49
N SER A 72 2.36 15.21 0.70
CA SER A 72 3.74 14.70 0.86
C SER A 72 3.86 13.24 0.45
N ALA A 73 2.92 12.40 0.85
CA ALA A 73 2.87 10.99 0.48
C ALA A 73 2.68 10.81 -1.04
N LEU A 74 1.71 11.52 -1.63
CA LEU A 74 1.45 11.49 -3.07
C LEU A 74 2.66 11.99 -3.88
N GLY A 75 3.35 13.02 -3.39
CA GLY A 75 4.59 13.52 -3.99
C GLY A 75 5.67 12.45 -4.02
N ALA A 76 5.87 11.75 -2.89
CA ALA A 76 6.85 10.68 -2.78
C ALA A 76 6.49 9.46 -3.66
N GLU A 77 5.22 9.09 -3.77
CA GLU A 77 4.76 7.97 -4.60
C GLU A 77 4.97 8.18 -6.10
N ARG A 78 5.04 9.43 -6.55
CA ARG A 78 5.38 9.76 -7.96
C ARG A 78 6.84 9.49 -8.29
N HIS A 79 7.71 9.41 -7.28
CA HIS A 79 9.13 9.19 -7.50
C HIS A 79 9.40 7.78 -8.04
N PRO A 80 10.25 7.61 -9.07
CA PRO A 80 10.53 6.29 -9.67
C PRO A 80 10.97 5.22 -8.67
N VAL A 81 11.71 5.59 -7.63
CA VAL A 81 12.15 4.67 -6.57
C VAL A 81 10.98 4.05 -5.82
N ALA A 82 9.89 4.79 -5.60
CA ALA A 82 8.69 4.27 -4.94
C ALA A 82 7.97 3.19 -5.77
N ARG A 83 8.15 3.24 -7.09
CA ARG A 83 7.55 2.33 -8.06
C ARG A 83 8.52 1.26 -8.56
N SER A 84 9.79 1.34 -8.16
CA SER A 84 10.79 0.40 -8.63
C SER A 84 10.61 -0.97 -7.99
N TRP A 85 10.45 -1.96 -8.84
CA TRP A 85 10.42 -3.35 -8.43
C TRP A 85 11.80 -3.77 -7.91
N LYS A 86 11.89 -4.07 -6.61
CA LYS A 86 13.15 -4.45 -5.94
C LYS A 86 13.36 -5.97 -5.87
N TYR A 87 12.56 -6.76 -6.58
CA TYR A 87 12.67 -8.21 -6.53
C TYR A 87 13.91 -8.67 -7.31
N LYS A 88 14.76 -9.43 -6.63
CA LYS A 88 15.91 -10.06 -7.28
C LYS A 88 15.42 -11.25 -8.09
N THR A 89 15.60 -11.21 -9.40
CA THR A 89 15.20 -12.24 -10.36
C THR A 89 15.79 -13.63 -10.08
N ASN A 90 16.81 -13.72 -9.24
CA ASN A 90 17.51 -14.98 -8.88
C ASN A 90 17.06 -15.56 -7.52
N GLN A 91 15.98 -15.06 -6.93
CA GLN A 91 15.50 -15.55 -5.66
C GLN A 91 14.55 -16.76 -5.87
N ARG A 92 14.70 -17.80 -5.06
CA ARG A 92 13.76 -18.93 -5.04
C ARG A 92 12.54 -18.54 -4.22
N PHE A 93 11.36 -18.79 -4.74
CA PHE A 93 10.10 -18.52 -4.06
C PHE A 93 9.74 -19.66 -3.11
N GLY A 94 9.20 -19.31 -1.95
CA GLY A 94 8.83 -20.28 -0.92
C GLY A 94 7.49 -20.97 -1.15
N SER A 95 6.64 -20.39 -2.02
CA SER A 95 5.30 -20.91 -2.29
C SER A 95 4.83 -20.65 -3.72
N THR A 96 3.85 -21.42 -4.17
CA THR A 96 3.17 -21.19 -5.46
C THR A 96 2.47 -19.82 -5.49
N GLN A 97 1.88 -19.39 -4.38
CA GLN A 97 1.22 -18.08 -4.27
C GLN A 97 2.21 -16.94 -4.49
N GLU A 98 3.40 -17.02 -3.89
CA GLU A 98 4.46 -16.04 -4.08
C GLU A 98 4.92 -16.00 -5.56
N THR A 99 5.08 -17.18 -6.18
CA THR A 99 5.45 -17.29 -7.60
C THR A 99 4.41 -16.62 -8.50
N ILE A 100 3.12 -16.87 -8.26
CA ILE A 100 2.02 -16.25 -9.02
C ILE A 100 2.01 -14.73 -8.82
N ALA A 101 2.16 -14.26 -7.58
CA ALA A 101 2.17 -12.84 -7.27
C ALA A 101 3.34 -12.11 -7.98
N VAL A 102 4.55 -12.70 -7.96
CA VAL A 102 5.71 -12.16 -8.69
C VAL A 102 5.46 -12.11 -10.19
N SER A 103 4.90 -13.18 -10.75
CA SER A 103 4.61 -13.26 -12.19
C SER A 103 3.57 -12.21 -12.60
N ALA A 104 2.52 -12.01 -11.79
CA ALA A 104 1.49 -11.00 -12.03
C ALA A 104 2.07 -9.58 -11.99
N ILE A 105 2.88 -9.26 -10.97
CA ILE A 105 3.56 -7.95 -10.87
C ILE A 105 4.54 -7.75 -12.02
N PHE A 106 5.30 -8.78 -12.40
CA PHE A 106 6.20 -8.69 -13.54
C PHE A 106 5.43 -8.36 -14.83
N ALA A 107 4.39 -9.13 -15.12
CA ALA A 107 3.55 -8.90 -16.29
C ALA A 107 2.92 -7.50 -16.29
N ALA A 108 2.39 -7.07 -15.14
CA ALA A 108 1.76 -5.77 -14.98
C ALA A 108 2.74 -4.60 -15.18
N ASN A 109 3.96 -4.71 -14.66
CA ASN A 109 4.97 -3.65 -14.80
C ASN A 109 5.59 -3.56 -16.20
N HIS A 110 5.51 -4.64 -17.01
CA HIS A 110 6.09 -4.68 -18.35
C HIS A 110 5.05 -4.56 -19.49
N ASN A 111 3.76 -4.51 -19.15
CA ASN A 111 2.71 -4.30 -20.12
C ASN A 111 2.08 -2.91 -19.95
N PRO A 112 2.31 -1.97 -20.89
CA PRO A 112 1.81 -0.59 -20.77
C PRO A 112 0.28 -0.48 -20.82
N ASN A 113 -0.43 -1.53 -21.24
CA ASN A 113 -1.88 -1.55 -21.30
C ASN A 113 -2.52 -1.96 -19.95
N VAL A 114 -1.75 -2.53 -19.02
CA VAL A 114 -2.26 -2.89 -17.68
C VAL A 114 -2.41 -1.63 -16.84
N ARG A 115 -3.59 -1.46 -16.24
CA ARG A 115 -3.92 -0.30 -15.39
C ARG A 115 -4.07 -0.66 -13.91
N GLY A 116 -4.15 -1.92 -13.59
CA GLY A 116 -4.30 -2.41 -12.23
C GLY A 116 -4.27 -3.93 -12.18
N ILE A 117 -4.28 -4.49 -10.99
CA ILE A 117 -4.30 -5.94 -10.74
C ILE A 117 -5.55 -6.21 -9.92
N ALA A 118 -6.46 -7.04 -10.43
CA ALA A 118 -7.60 -7.54 -9.67
C ALA A 118 -7.28 -8.95 -9.14
N CYS A 119 -7.58 -9.22 -7.89
CA CYS A 119 -7.44 -10.55 -7.32
C CYS A 119 -8.60 -10.89 -6.38
N LEU A 120 -9.17 -12.06 -6.59
CA LEU A 120 -10.11 -12.68 -5.65
C LEU A 120 -9.33 -13.25 -4.48
N THR A 121 -9.81 -13.03 -3.26
CA THR A 121 -9.15 -13.52 -2.06
C THR A 121 -10.13 -13.81 -0.93
N GLU A 122 -9.90 -14.91 -0.23
CA GLU A 122 -10.61 -15.26 1.00
C GLU A 122 -9.86 -14.71 2.22
N SER A 123 -8.58 -15.03 2.34
CA SER A 123 -7.74 -14.73 3.50
C SER A 123 -6.96 -13.41 3.40
N GLY A 124 -6.89 -12.78 2.22
CA GLY A 124 -6.10 -11.58 1.99
C GLY A 124 -4.61 -11.83 1.71
N ASN A 125 -4.15 -13.08 1.62
CA ASN A 125 -2.72 -13.38 1.43
C ASN A 125 -2.21 -12.90 0.05
N THR A 126 -2.95 -13.14 -1.01
CA THR A 126 -2.54 -12.75 -2.37
C THR A 126 -2.34 -11.24 -2.52
N PRO A 127 -3.31 -10.37 -2.17
CA PRO A 127 -3.11 -8.93 -2.25
C PRO A 127 -2.03 -8.43 -1.29
N LEU A 128 -1.83 -9.06 -0.13
CA LEU A 128 -0.71 -8.74 0.75
C LEU A 128 0.63 -9.01 0.07
N LEU A 129 0.82 -10.17 -0.54
CA LEU A 129 2.03 -10.51 -1.29
C LEU A 129 2.27 -9.54 -2.46
N LEU A 130 1.23 -9.24 -3.24
CA LEU A 130 1.29 -8.24 -4.31
C LEU A 130 1.72 -6.86 -3.78
N SER A 131 1.17 -6.43 -2.64
CA SER A 131 1.52 -5.18 -1.97
C SER A 131 3.00 -5.11 -1.52
N ARG A 132 3.62 -6.26 -1.19
CA ARG A 132 5.05 -6.32 -0.83
C ARG A 132 5.98 -6.05 -2.03
N MET A 133 5.48 -6.35 -3.21
CA MET A 133 6.21 -6.18 -4.47
C MET A 133 5.87 -4.82 -5.06
N SER A 134 6.72 -3.83 -4.90
CA SER A 134 6.47 -2.45 -5.31
C SER A 134 6.04 -2.37 -6.78
N SER A 135 4.75 -2.12 -7.01
CA SER A 135 4.17 -1.77 -8.29
C SER A 135 3.58 -0.37 -8.21
N GLY A 136 3.67 0.40 -9.28
CA GLY A 136 2.97 1.69 -9.37
C GLY A 136 1.48 1.56 -9.70
N LEU A 137 0.96 0.31 -9.80
CA LEU A 137 -0.41 0.01 -10.17
C LEU A 137 -1.27 -0.32 -8.94
N PRO A 138 -2.55 0.06 -8.95
CA PRO A 138 -3.48 -0.32 -7.89
C PRO A 138 -3.75 -1.83 -7.90
N ILE A 139 -3.94 -2.38 -6.70
CA ILE A 139 -4.28 -3.79 -6.47
C ILE A 139 -5.71 -3.82 -5.92
N PHE A 140 -6.67 -4.24 -6.73
CA PHE A 140 -8.05 -4.40 -6.34
C PHE A 140 -8.24 -5.77 -5.69
N ALA A 141 -8.46 -5.79 -4.38
CA ALA A 141 -8.66 -7.01 -3.61
C ALA A 141 -10.16 -7.27 -3.43
N LEU A 142 -10.66 -8.30 -4.09
CA LEU A 142 -12.07 -8.65 -4.12
C LEU A 142 -12.35 -9.79 -3.11
N SER A 143 -13.20 -9.54 -2.13
CA SER A 143 -13.58 -10.54 -1.12
C SER A 143 -14.98 -10.30 -0.60
N HIS A 144 -15.68 -11.36 -0.21
CA HIS A 144 -16.92 -11.26 0.52
C HIS A 144 -16.71 -11.17 2.05
N ASN A 145 -15.48 -11.39 2.51
CA ASN A 145 -15.14 -11.36 3.94
C ASN A 145 -14.76 -9.93 4.37
N TYR A 146 -15.64 -9.28 5.12
CA TYR A 146 -15.41 -7.91 5.61
C TYR A 146 -14.17 -7.77 6.50
N GLU A 147 -13.87 -8.75 7.34
CA GLU A 147 -12.67 -8.72 8.19
C GLU A 147 -11.40 -8.71 7.36
N THR A 148 -11.37 -9.51 6.29
CA THR A 148 -10.26 -9.52 5.32
C THR A 148 -10.13 -8.17 4.63
N LEU A 149 -11.23 -7.56 4.19
CA LEU A 149 -11.21 -6.24 3.55
C LEU A 149 -10.67 -5.15 4.50
N GLN A 150 -11.10 -5.15 5.76
CA GLN A 150 -10.62 -4.20 6.77
C GLN A 150 -9.11 -4.31 7.01
N ARG A 151 -8.57 -5.52 7.10
CA ARG A 151 -7.13 -5.74 7.23
C ARG A 151 -6.35 -5.27 6.00
N LEU A 152 -6.89 -5.52 4.81
CA LEU A 152 -6.27 -5.16 3.55
C LEU A 152 -6.27 -3.65 3.30
N ALA A 153 -7.18 -2.90 3.89
CA ALA A 153 -7.21 -1.44 3.81
C ALA A 153 -5.94 -0.77 4.36
N LEU A 154 -5.18 -1.46 5.21
CA LEU A 154 -3.88 -0.99 5.71
C LEU A 154 -2.71 -1.35 4.78
N CYS A 155 -2.91 -2.19 3.78
CA CYS A 155 -1.84 -2.61 2.88
C CYS A 155 -1.62 -1.58 1.77
N ARG A 156 -0.38 -1.17 1.57
CA ARG A 156 -0.01 -0.19 0.55
C ARG A 156 -0.41 -0.62 -0.85
N GLY A 157 -1.09 0.28 -1.56
CA GLY A 157 -1.50 0.07 -2.95
C GLY A 157 -2.68 -0.89 -3.12
N VAL A 158 -3.26 -1.41 -2.03
CA VAL A 158 -4.42 -2.29 -2.05
C VAL A 158 -5.70 -1.48 -1.89
N ILE A 159 -6.65 -1.72 -2.77
CA ILE A 159 -8.02 -1.18 -2.73
C ILE A 159 -8.94 -2.36 -2.47
N PRO A 160 -9.40 -2.54 -1.22
CA PRO A 160 -10.31 -3.63 -0.88
C PRO A 160 -11.72 -3.31 -1.36
N LEU A 161 -12.34 -4.26 -2.05
CA LEU A 161 -13.70 -4.13 -2.56
C LEU A 161 -14.53 -5.36 -2.15
N TYR A 162 -15.75 -5.10 -1.69
CA TYR A 162 -16.68 -6.19 -1.42
C TYR A 162 -17.14 -6.82 -2.74
N PHE A 163 -16.96 -8.13 -2.83
CA PHE A 163 -17.38 -8.89 -4.00
C PHE A 163 -17.72 -10.31 -3.58
N ASP A 164 -18.97 -10.69 -3.76
CA ASP A 164 -19.43 -12.05 -3.48
C ASP A 164 -19.44 -12.87 -4.78
N ALA A 165 -18.42 -13.72 -4.92
CA ALA A 165 -18.30 -14.62 -6.05
C ALA A 165 -19.07 -15.94 -5.86
N THR A 166 -19.58 -16.22 -4.65
CA THR A 166 -20.18 -17.53 -4.34
C THR A 166 -21.50 -17.77 -5.07
N MET A 167 -22.18 -16.68 -5.43
CA MET A 167 -23.45 -16.71 -6.16
C MET A 167 -23.30 -16.61 -7.69
N LEU A 168 -22.07 -16.55 -8.20
CA LEU A 168 -21.81 -16.37 -9.62
C LEU A 168 -21.32 -17.69 -10.23
N ALA A 169 -21.84 -18.00 -11.43
CA ALA A 169 -21.22 -19.04 -12.25
C ALA A 169 -19.77 -18.63 -12.61
N PRO A 170 -18.82 -19.58 -12.66
CA PRO A 170 -17.41 -19.28 -12.90
C PRO A 170 -17.16 -18.38 -14.11
N GLU A 171 -17.91 -18.56 -15.19
CA GLU A 171 -17.79 -17.79 -16.41
C GLU A 171 -18.21 -16.29 -16.25
N ARG A 172 -19.01 -15.98 -15.24
CA ARG A 172 -19.49 -14.61 -14.95
C ARG A 172 -18.65 -13.85 -13.93
N ILE A 173 -17.72 -14.53 -13.26
CA ILE A 173 -16.89 -13.89 -12.24
C ILE A 173 -15.95 -12.87 -12.89
N GLU A 174 -15.34 -13.22 -14.02
CA GLU A 174 -14.44 -12.32 -14.75
C GLU A 174 -15.15 -11.08 -15.29
N GLU A 175 -16.36 -11.23 -15.85
CA GLU A 175 -17.14 -10.12 -16.38
C GLU A 175 -17.58 -9.09 -15.33
N ARG A 176 -17.73 -9.48 -14.06
CA ARG A 176 -18.17 -8.61 -12.98
C ARG A 176 -17.05 -8.07 -12.08
N ALA A 177 -15.87 -8.65 -12.19
CA ALA A 177 -14.69 -8.25 -11.42
C ALA A 177 -13.87 -7.14 -12.14
N VAL A 178 -14.17 -6.85 -13.38
CA VAL A 178 -13.56 -5.82 -14.23
C VAL A 178 -14.53 -4.68 -14.42
#